data_3e63984985be47b51929d494972d76ee
#
_entry.id   3e63984985be47b51929d494972d76ee
#
_cell.length_a   1.000
_cell.length_b   1.000
_cell.length_c   1.000
_cell.angle_alpha   90.00
_cell.angle_beta   90.00
_cell.angle_gamma   90.00
#
_symmetry.space_group_name_H-M   'P 1'
#
loop_
_entity.id
_entity.type
_entity.pdbx_description
1 polymer ?
#
loop_
_entity_poly.entity_id
_entity_poly.type
_entity_poly.pdbx_seq_one_letter_code
_entity_poly.pdbx_strand_id
1 'polypeptide(L)'
;IPSGATINNQGTATNFGASGAVNWQTGSIKTGDFTAANGEGYFVDTSSGAVTMTLPSSPSAGDIVGVKDYALSFDTNALTINRNGEPINGFNALNPTVGDEGASIILVYVDGTKGWIPTVDDTSSLKGGTDYMAATGGTETECGNFKIHSFTGPGTFTVQQVGPLSNGKVDYQIVAGGGSGGARPGTSDNPGGGGGGGFRESKCATTSGTWTASPLANPTSQPVSASPGTYPIVVGAGGAGVSPCGTTNPGNASSAFGLTSAGGGGGGNYDSCGSVRSKSGGSGGGARGGGSTGNAGGAGNTPPVSPPQGQPGGGNSPSSPDQGGGGGGGATEAGVTGSPGPNGGGRGGAGATSGITGSPVSRSGGGGSVCGAASPDGSGTAGNRTGNTSNAADNRGGGSGSAMSGNNSGNGGSGIVIIRYRFQ
;
A
#
# COMPACT_ATOMS: atom_id res chain seq x y z
N ILE A 1 -57.50 27.21 -14.29
CA ILE A 1 -57.81 28.56 -13.73
C ILE A 1 -57.87 29.48 -14.93
N PRO A 2 -58.94 30.27 -15.13
CA PRO A 2 -59.01 31.24 -16.22
C PRO A 2 -57.85 32.24 -16.14
N SER A 3 -57.38 32.71 -17.27
CA SER A 3 -56.36 33.74 -17.36
C SER A 3 -56.79 34.97 -16.56
N GLY A 4 -56.00 35.43 -15.58
CA GLY A 4 -56.24 36.55 -14.71
C GLY A 4 -56.92 36.27 -13.36
N ALA A 5 -57.20 35.01 -13.04
CA ALA A 5 -57.68 34.65 -11.73
C ALA A 5 -56.53 34.60 -10.69
N THR A 6 -56.66 35.35 -9.60
CA THR A 6 -55.77 35.33 -8.45
C THR A 6 -56.29 34.36 -7.40
N ILE A 7 -55.51 33.38 -6.97
CA ILE A 7 -55.83 32.56 -5.80
C ILE A 7 -55.19 33.23 -4.59
N ASN A 8 -56.06 33.81 -3.70
CA ASN A 8 -55.61 34.32 -2.43
C ASN A 8 -55.77 33.21 -1.37
N ASN A 9 -54.68 32.47 -1.09
CA ASN A 9 -54.68 31.42 -0.09
C ASN A 9 -54.40 32.03 1.29
N GLN A 10 -55.41 32.13 2.13
CA GLN A 10 -55.31 32.61 3.51
C GLN A 10 -55.17 31.46 4.54
N GLY A 11 -54.94 30.25 4.08
CA GLY A 11 -54.79 29.05 4.91
C GLY A 11 -53.56 28.22 4.52
N THR A 12 -53.31 27.16 5.27
CA THR A 12 -52.25 26.18 4.94
C THR A 12 -52.64 25.45 3.65
N ALA A 13 -51.83 25.62 2.59
CA ALA A 13 -52.03 24.87 1.36
C ALA A 13 -51.49 23.42 1.58
N THR A 14 -52.39 22.47 1.80
CA THR A 14 -52.07 21.05 1.81
C THR A 14 -52.30 20.48 0.41
N ASN A 15 -51.33 19.74 -0.13
CA ASN A 15 -51.36 19.07 -1.45
C ASN A 15 -51.37 20.00 -2.70
N PHE A 16 -51.04 21.24 -2.59
CA PHE A 16 -50.49 21.96 -3.73
C PHE A 16 -49.09 21.42 -3.92
N GLY A 17 -48.93 20.56 -4.92
CA GLY A 17 -47.69 19.82 -5.15
C GLY A 17 -46.47 20.73 -4.97
N ALA A 18 -45.48 20.23 -4.25
CA ALA A 18 -44.20 20.93 -4.11
C ALA A 18 -43.72 21.28 -5.55
N SER A 19 -43.72 22.60 -5.85
CA SER A 19 -43.42 23.07 -7.22
C SER A 19 -41.94 22.85 -7.61
N GLY A 20 -41.16 22.12 -6.79
CA GLY A 20 -39.73 21.97 -6.97
C GLY A 20 -38.93 23.28 -6.79
N ALA A 21 -39.57 24.36 -6.34
CA ALA A 21 -38.95 25.65 -6.10
C ALA A 21 -38.69 25.83 -4.60
N VAL A 22 -37.49 26.29 -4.26
CA VAL A 22 -37.12 26.69 -2.91
C VAL A 22 -37.49 28.15 -2.68
N ASN A 23 -37.87 28.52 -1.43
CA ASN A 23 -38.02 29.89 -1.00
C ASN A 23 -36.64 30.50 -0.73
N TRP A 24 -36.12 31.27 -1.68
CA TRP A 24 -34.80 31.89 -1.57
C TRP A 24 -34.76 32.99 -0.49
N GLN A 25 -33.88 32.83 0.50
CA GLN A 25 -33.71 33.73 1.65
C GLN A 25 -32.82 34.92 1.26
N THR A 26 -33.38 35.86 0.50
CA THR A 26 -32.64 37.02 -0.04
C THR A 26 -32.26 38.08 1.01
N GLY A 27 -32.92 38.06 2.16
CA GLY A 27 -32.67 39.02 3.26
C GLY A 27 -31.54 38.60 4.21
N SER A 28 -30.91 37.44 4.01
CA SER A 28 -29.89 36.89 4.93
C SER A 28 -28.85 36.05 4.19
N ILE A 29 -27.85 36.74 3.61
CA ILE A 29 -26.67 36.07 3.01
C ILE A 29 -25.92 35.39 4.15
N LYS A 30 -25.56 34.09 3.94
CA LYS A 30 -24.83 33.29 4.92
C LYS A 30 -23.33 33.47 4.75
N THR A 31 -22.66 33.97 5.78
CA THR A 31 -21.20 34.20 5.82
C THR A 31 -20.49 33.33 6.84
N GLY A 32 -21.20 32.43 7.52
CA GLY A 32 -20.69 31.45 8.50
C GLY A 32 -21.58 30.22 8.55
N ASP A 33 -21.21 29.24 9.34
CA ASP A 33 -21.93 27.97 9.46
C ASP A 33 -23.39 28.14 9.84
N PHE A 34 -24.28 27.36 9.20
CA PHE A 34 -25.73 27.44 9.46
C PHE A 34 -26.41 26.09 9.23
N THR A 35 -27.61 25.94 9.77
CA THR A 35 -28.52 24.83 9.50
C THR A 35 -29.58 25.25 8.51
N ALA A 36 -29.74 24.48 7.43
CA ALA A 36 -30.79 24.74 6.45
C ALA A 36 -32.16 24.21 6.92
N ALA A 37 -33.21 24.85 6.48
CA ALA A 37 -34.59 24.42 6.70
C ALA A 37 -35.21 23.86 5.42
N ASN A 38 -36.15 22.91 5.57
CA ASN A 38 -36.88 22.38 4.43
C ASN A 38 -37.66 23.49 3.70
N GLY A 39 -37.63 23.46 2.38
CA GLY A 39 -38.29 24.39 1.48
C GLY A 39 -37.53 25.70 1.26
N GLU A 40 -36.36 25.88 1.84
CA GLU A 40 -35.58 27.12 1.75
C GLU A 40 -34.35 26.98 0.83
N GLY A 41 -33.99 28.11 0.16
CA GLY A 41 -32.77 28.29 -0.58
C GLY A 41 -31.93 29.43 0.01
N TYR A 42 -30.60 29.26 0.02
CA TYR A 42 -29.68 30.19 0.68
C TYR A 42 -28.62 30.71 -0.28
N PHE A 43 -28.35 32.02 -0.16
CA PHE A 43 -27.17 32.63 -0.76
C PHE A 43 -26.03 32.58 0.26
N VAL A 44 -24.87 32.01 -0.17
CA VAL A 44 -23.72 31.83 0.73
C VAL A 44 -22.51 32.58 0.17
N ASP A 45 -21.84 33.31 1.03
CA ASP A 45 -20.64 34.07 0.76
C ASP A 45 -19.49 33.46 1.58
N THR A 46 -18.54 32.81 0.90
CA THR A 46 -17.35 32.20 1.48
C THR A 46 -16.09 33.04 1.30
N SER A 47 -16.21 34.28 0.86
CA SER A 47 -15.04 35.15 0.57
C SER A 47 -14.14 35.36 1.80
N SER A 48 -14.70 35.31 3.03
CA SER A 48 -13.95 35.46 4.28
C SER A 48 -13.49 34.14 4.92
N GLY A 49 -13.88 32.97 4.38
CA GLY A 49 -13.53 31.64 4.88
C GLY A 49 -14.54 30.59 4.50
N ALA A 50 -14.17 29.30 4.67
CA ALA A 50 -15.06 28.19 4.38
C ALA A 50 -16.31 28.21 5.28
N VAL A 51 -17.46 27.81 4.73
CA VAL A 51 -18.75 27.75 5.41
C VAL A 51 -19.28 26.31 5.37
N THR A 52 -19.95 25.89 6.46
CA THR A 52 -20.65 24.60 6.52
C THR A 52 -22.16 24.83 6.55
N MET A 53 -22.88 24.29 5.56
CA MET A 53 -24.32 24.17 5.56
C MET A 53 -24.73 22.81 6.12
N THR A 54 -25.44 22.75 7.23
CA THR A 54 -25.98 21.51 7.79
C THR A 54 -27.39 21.28 7.26
N LEU A 55 -27.64 20.12 6.63
CA LEU A 55 -28.95 19.73 6.12
C LEU A 55 -29.94 19.44 7.29
N PRO A 56 -31.27 19.49 7.03
CA PRO A 56 -32.28 19.18 8.04
C PRO A 56 -32.05 17.77 8.65
N SER A 57 -32.29 17.67 9.96
CA SER A 57 -32.34 16.38 10.67
C SER A 57 -33.68 15.68 10.42
N SER A 58 -33.65 14.34 10.26
CA SER A 58 -34.89 13.53 10.07
C SER A 58 -35.75 14.03 8.92
N PRO A 59 -35.23 14.19 7.71
CA PRO A 59 -36.00 14.68 6.57
C PRO A 59 -37.06 13.67 6.13
N SER A 60 -38.08 14.17 5.48
CA SER A 60 -39.15 13.37 4.85
C SER A 60 -39.00 13.38 3.34
N ALA A 61 -39.47 12.31 2.67
CA ALA A 61 -39.45 12.24 1.21
C ALA A 61 -40.14 13.45 0.58
N GLY A 62 -39.42 14.14 -0.32
CA GLY A 62 -39.86 15.40 -0.95
C GLY A 62 -39.36 16.67 -0.28
N ASP A 63 -38.68 16.60 0.86
CA ASP A 63 -37.99 17.74 1.45
C ASP A 63 -36.94 18.29 0.48
N ILE A 64 -36.81 19.62 0.43
CA ILE A 64 -35.98 20.30 -0.56
C ILE A 64 -35.14 21.41 0.08
N VAL A 65 -33.90 21.54 -0.30
CA VAL A 65 -32.98 22.61 0.13
C VAL A 65 -32.20 23.13 -1.08
N GLY A 66 -32.08 24.45 -1.20
CA GLY A 66 -31.28 25.09 -2.24
C GLY A 66 -30.09 25.87 -1.66
N VAL A 67 -29.00 25.96 -2.44
CA VAL A 67 -27.86 26.84 -2.12
C VAL A 67 -27.29 27.44 -3.40
N LYS A 68 -26.83 28.69 -3.29
CA LYS A 68 -26.20 29.46 -4.39
C LYS A 68 -24.96 30.16 -3.87
N ASP A 69 -23.86 30.04 -4.60
CA ASP A 69 -22.66 30.88 -4.40
C ASP A 69 -23.01 32.33 -4.70
N TYR A 70 -22.96 33.17 -3.66
CA TYR A 70 -23.29 34.60 -3.76
C TYR A 70 -22.12 35.44 -4.24
N ALA A 71 -20.93 35.15 -3.71
CA ALA A 71 -19.74 35.98 -3.90
C ALA A 71 -18.79 35.45 -5.00
N LEU A 72 -19.17 34.37 -5.70
CA LEU A 72 -18.29 33.68 -6.66
C LEU A 72 -16.97 33.27 -6.01
N SER A 73 -17.04 32.62 -4.84
CA SER A 73 -15.88 32.36 -3.97
C SER A 73 -15.74 30.90 -3.51
N PHE A 74 -16.61 29.99 -3.96
CA PHE A 74 -16.55 28.58 -3.58
C PHE A 74 -15.30 27.88 -4.12
N ASP A 75 -14.69 28.35 -5.21
CA ASP A 75 -13.40 27.87 -5.74
C ASP A 75 -12.22 28.22 -4.82
N THR A 76 -12.32 29.32 -4.08
CA THR A 76 -11.29 29.77 -3.14
C THR A 76 -11.50 29.19 -1.75
N ASN A 77 -12.73 29.20 -1.25
CA ASN A 77 -13.15 28.64 0.03
C ASN A 77 -14.42 27.80 -0.16
N ALA A 78 -14.25 26.49 -0.31
CA ALA A 78 -15.36 25.59 -0.63
C ALA A 78 -16.45 25.60 0.43
N LEU A 79 -17.72 25.50 0.00
CA LEU A 79 -18.86 25.23 0.86
C LEU A 79 -18.86 23.74 1.24
N THR A 80 -18.94 23.42 2.55
CA THR A 80 -19.18 22.06 3.02
C THR A 80 -20.67 21.83 3.23
N ILE A 81 -21.21 20.72 2.70
CA ILE A 81 -22.59 20.28 2.97
C ILE A 81 -22.53 19.18 4.01
N ASN A 82 -22.87 19.51 5.27
CA ASN A 82 -22.99 18.54 6.34
C ASN A 82 -24.31 17.77 6.17
N ARG A 83 -24.21 16.47 5.91
CA ARG A 83 -25.31 15.55 5.66
C ARG A 83 -26.25 15.34 6.84
N ASN A 84 -25.82 15.68 8.04
CA ASN A 84 -26.57 15.51 9.30
C ASN A 84 -27.09 14.07 9.52
N GLY A 85 -26.28 13.08 9.14
CA GLY A 85 -26.59 11.65 9.32
C GLY A 85 -27.20 10.95 8.10
N GLU A 86 -27.85 11.68 7.18
CA GLU A 86 -28.50 11.10 6.01
C GLU A 86 -27.53 10.99 4.81
N PRO A 87 -27.67 10.00 3.91
CA PRO A 87 -26.86 9.90 2.70
C PRO A 87 -27.07 11.09 1.74
N ILE A 88 -26.08 11.32 0.85
CA ILE A 88 -26.27 12.11 -0.38
C ILE A 88 -25.92 11.19 -1.55
N ASN A 89 -26.83 11.01 -2.50
CA ASN A 89 -26.70 10.03 -3.62
C ASN A 89 -26.42 8.59 -3.16
N GLY A 90 -26.76 8.22 -1.92
CA GLY A 90 -26.46 6.95 -1.30
C GLY A 90 -25.08 6.87 -0.62
N PHE A 91 -24.33 7.97 -0.57
CA PHE A 91 -23.03 8.04 0.12
C PHE A 91 -23.19 8.63 1.52
N ASN A 92 -22.62 7.95 2.50
CA ASN A 92 -22.74 8.31 3.92
C ASN A 92 -21.40 8.44 4.65
N ALA A 93 -20.28 8.41 3.92
CA ALA A 93 -18.95 8.41 4.53
C ALA A 93 -18.42 9.82 4.84
N LEU A 94 -18.59 10.76 3.91
CA LEU A 94 -18.04 12.11 4.00
C LEU A 94 -19.13 13.17 3.75
N ASN A 95 -18.89 14.36 4.27
CA ASN A 95 -19.65 15.55 3.89
C ASN A 95 -19.06 16.09 2.58
N PRO A 96 -19.85 16.22 1.50
CA PRO A 96 -19.33 16.75 0.25
C PRO A 96 -19.00 18.24 0.36
N THR A 97 -18.06 18.68 -0.47
CA THR A 97 -17.71 20.09 -0.64
C THR A 97 -18.08 20.55 -2.03
N VAL A 98 -18.52 21.80 -2.14
CA VAL A 98 -18.78 22.49 -3.40
C VAL A 98 -17.67 23.49 -3.60
N GLY A 99 -16.85 23.28 -4.62
CA GLY A 99 -15.68 24.11 -4.91
C GLY A 99 -15.72 24.76 -6.29
N ASP A 100 -16.88 24.81 -6.95
CA ASP A 100 -17.02 25.44 -8.25
C ASP A 100 -17.56 26.88 -8.11
N GLU A 101 -16.86 27.83 -8.74
CA GLU A 101 -17.27 29.24 -8.75
C GLU A 101 -18.69 29.40 -9.32
N GLY A 102 -19.54 30.11 -8.62
CA GLY A 102 -20.89 30.38 -9.05
C GLY A 102 -21.86 29.20 -8.96
N ALA A 103 -21.51 28.13 -8.25
CA ALA A 103 -22.34 26.93 -8.13
C ALA A 103 -23.77 27.22 -7.65
N SER A 104 -24.75 26.49 -8.20
CA SER A 104 -26.16 26.51 -7.82
C SER A 104 -26.68 25.09 -7.69
N ILE A 105 -27.20 24.72 -6.53
CA ILE A 105 -27.53 23.36 -6.19
C ILE A 105 -28.90 23.30 -5.53
N ILE A 106 -29.73 22.34 -5.94
CA ILE A 106 -30.99 21.98 -5.28
C ILE A 106 -30.94 20.51 -4.90
N LEU A 107 -31.09 20.21 -3.62
CA LEU A 107 -31.13 18.87 -3.04
C LEU A 107 -32.59 18.50 -2.69
N VAL A 108 -33.00 17.30 -3.08
CA VAL A 108 -34.31 16.71 -2.70
C VAL A 108 -34.05 15.43 -1.92
N TYR A 109 -34.66 15.28 -0.75
CA TYR A 109 -34.60 14.03 -0.01
C TYR A 109 -35.58 13.00 -0.60
N VAL A 110 -35.10 11.80 -0.86
CA VAL A 110 -35.87 10.72 -1.50
C VAL A 110 -36.23 9.62 -0.48
N ASP A 111 -35.24 9.03 0.16
CA ASP A 111 -35.39 7.94 1.12
C ASP A 111 -34.11 7.76 1.96
N GLY A 112 -34.13 6.88 2.97
CA GLY A 112 -32.97 6.60 3.83
C GLY A 112 -31.85 5.83 3.15
N THR A 113 -32.05 5.31 1.93
CA THR A 113 -31.04 4.56 1.17
C THR A 113 -30.21 5.50 0.28
N LYS A 114 -30.88 6.37 -0.44
CA LYS A 114 -30.26 7.35 -1.35
C LYS A 114 -30.07 8.71 -0.69
N GLY A 115 -30.91 9.05 0.28
CA GLY A 115 -30.86 10.31 1.00
C GLY A 115 -31.22 11.51 0.14
N TRP A 116 -30.39 12.52 0.21
CA TRP A 116 -30.51 13.74 -0.57
C TRP A 116 -29.94 13.56 -1.98
N ILE A 117 -30.73 13.91 -3.00
CA ILE A 117 -30.32 13.83 -4.41
C ILE A 117 -30.32 15.23 -5.02
N PRO A 118 -29.20 15.68 -5.62
CA PRO A 118 -29.17 16.93 -6.36
C PRO A 118 -30.01 16.78 -7.64
N THR A 119 -30.95 17.70 -7.83
CA THR A 119 -31.85 17.72 -8.99
C THR A 119 -31.52 18.85 -9.96
N VAL A 120 -30.86 19.90 -9.47
CA VAL A 120 -30.21 20.93 -10.27
C VAL A 120 -28.81 21.03 -9.71
N ASP A 121 -27.85 20.64 -10.52
CA ASP A 121 -26.44 20.61 -10.17
C ASP A 121 -25.64 20.99 -11.42
N ASP A 122 -25.08 22.18 -11.39
CA ASP A 122 -24.18 22.67 -12.43
C ASP A 122 -22.70 22.37 -12.11
N THR A 123 -22.45 21.55 -11.07
CA THR A 123 -21.11 21.21 -10.60
C THR A 123 -20.83 19.72 -10.69
N SER A 124 -19.59 19.39 -10.97
CA SER A 124 -19.09 18.00 -10.93
C SER A 124 -18.94 17.45 -9.50
N SER A 125 -19.04 18.32 -8.48
CA SER A 125 -18.64 18.03 -7.10
C SER A 125 -19.71 17.36 -6.25
N LEU A 126 -21.00 17.46 -6.60
CA LEU A 126 -22.12 17.02 -5.75
C LEU A 126 -22.61 15.60 -6.02
N LYS A 127 -21.73 14.70 -6.36
CA LYS A 127 -22.10 13.29 -6.44
C LYS A 127 -22.24 12.61 -5.08
N GLY A 128 -22.17 13.35 -3.97
CA GLY A 128 -22.34 12.83 -2.61
C GLY A 128 -21.18 12.01 -2.09
N GLY A 129 -20.07 12.08 -2.75
CA GLY A 129 -18.82 11.36 -2.53
C GLY A 129 -18.05 11.32 -3.85
N THR A 130 -16.74 11.10 -3.83
CA THR A 130 -15.99 10.91 -5.07
C THR A 130 -16.44 9.62 -5.75
N ASP A 131 -16.55 9.60 -7.08
CA ASP A 131 -16.82 8.38 -7.85
C ASP A 131 -15.81 7.27 -7.57
N TYR A 132 -14.71 7.64 -6.92
CA TYR A 132 -13.54 6.82 -6.69
C TYR A 132 -13.21 6.68 -5.19
N MET A 133 -12.23 5.84 -4.92
CA MET A 133 -11.74 5.62 -3.56
C MET A 133 -11.00 6.84 -3.03
N ALA A 134 -11.25 7.17 -1.75
CA ALA A 134 -10.44 8.09 -0.96
C ALA A 134 -9.87 7.33 0.25
N ALA A 135 -8.56 7.43 0.45
CA ALA A 135 -7.87 6.82 1.58
C ALA A 135 -6.66 7.66 1.98
N THR A 136 -6.18 7.45 3.20
CA THR A 136 -5.00 8.13 3.78
C THR A 136 -4.04 7.13 4.40
N GLY A 137 -2.81 7.56 4.65
CA GLY A 137 -1.77 6.78 5.34
C GLY A 137 -0.53 6.51 4.49
N GLY A 138 0.62 6.40 5.15
CA GLY A 138 1.91 6.27 4.48
C GLY A 138 2.32 7.53 3.71
N THR A 139 3.28 7.40 2.79
CA THR A 139 3.64 8.46 1.85
C THR A 139 2.79 8.33 0.60
N GLU A 140 2.06 9.38 0.25
CA GLU A 140 1.15 9.41 -0.89
C GLU A 140 1.85 9.99 -2.13
N THR A 141 1.66 9.35 -3.27
CA THR A 141 2.08 9.83 -4.59
C THR A 141 1.00 9.51 -5.64
N GLU A 142 1.03 10.20 -6.76
CA GLU A 142 0.07 10.01 -7.85
C GLU A 142 0.77 9.55 -9.13
N CYS A 143 0.11 8.69 -9.87
CA CYS A 143 0.57 8.19 -11.16
C CYS A 143 -0.62 8.09 -12.11
N GLY A 144 -0.86 9.13 -12.91
CA GLY A 144 -2.08 9.27 -13.70
C GLY A 144 -3.31 9.22 -12.79
N ASN A 145 -4.29 8.43 -13.14
CA ASN A 145 -5.55 8.28 -12.39
C ASN A 145 -5.42 7.37 -11.14
N PHE A 146 -4.20 7.12 -10.66
CA PHE A 146 -3.94 6.20 -9.55
C PHE A 146 -3.20 6.89 -8.41
N LYS A 147 -3.68 6.67 -7.19
CA LYS A 147 -3.01 7.04 -5.95
C LYS A 147 -2.24 5.85 -5.39
N ILE A 148 -1.05 6.12 -4.87
CA ILE A 148 -0.11 5.14 -4.37
C ILE A 148 0.29 5.53 -2.96
N HIS A 149 0.10 4.63 -2.00
CA HIS A 149 0.52 4.77 -0.61
C HIS A 149 1.70 3.85 -0.37
N SER A 150 2.83 4.41 0.07
CA SER A 150 4.06 3.68 0.40
C SER A 150 4.34 3.75 1.89
N PHE A 151 4.45 2.58 2.53
CA PHE A 151 4.78 2.43 3.94
C PHE A 151 6.18 1.85 4.09
N THR A 152 7.10 2.62 4.64
CA THR A 152 8.49 2.21 4.94
C THR A 152 8.70 1.86 6.41
N GLY A 153 7.63 1.90 7.22
CA GLY A 153 7.53 1.51 8.62
C GLY A 153 6.09 1.13 8.97
N PRO A 154 5.83 0.65 10.20
CA PRO A 154 4.48 0.36 10.65
C PRO A 154 3.57 1.58 10.55
N GLY A 155 2.29 1.37 10.21
CA GLY A 155 1.32 2.44 10.03
C GLY A 155 -0.10 1.91 9.85
N THR A 156 -0.97 2.77 9.38
CA THR A 156 -2.37 2.44 9.11
C THR A 156 -2.78 2.98 7.74
N PHE A 157 -3.40 2.14 6.92
CA PHE A 157 -4.10 2.55 5.71
C PHE A 157 -5.57 2.71 6.06
N THR A 158 -6.10 3.93 5.94
CA THR A 158 -7.49 4.24 6.30
C THR A 158 -8.28 4.57 5.04
N VAL A 159 -9.26 3.72 4.71
CA VAL A 159 -10.22 3.96 3.63
C VAL A 159 -11.34 4.83 4.19
N GLN A 160 -11.48 6.01 3.67
CA GLN A 160 -12.52 6.97 4.03
C GLN A 160 -13.78 6.76 3.19
N GLN A 161 -13.59 6.37 1.93
CA GLN A 161 -14.64 6.15 0.96
C GLN A 161 -14.17 5.18 -0.13
N VAL A 162 -15.08 4.38 -0.67
CA VAL A 162 -14.77 3.46 -1.77
C VAL A 162 -15.11 4.05 -3.14
N GLY A 163 -16.26 4.71 -3.28
CA GLY A 163 -16.76 5.21 -4.56
C GLY A 163 -17.20 4.11 -5.54
N PRO A 164 -18.25 4.33 -6.32
CA PRO A 164 -18.82 3.31 -7.21
C PRO A 164 -17.90 2.91 -8.37
N LEU A 165 -17.03 3.82 -8.85
CA LEU A 165 -16.15 3.54 -9.99
C LEU A 165 -14.80 2.92 -9.62
N SER A 166 -14.44 2.88 -8.33
CA SER A 166 -13.21 2.20 -7.87
C SER A 166 -13.36 0.69 -7.74
N ASN A 167 -14.59 0.17 -7.82
CA ASN A 167 -14.94 -1.23 -7.57
C ASN A 167 -14.50 -1.77 -6.20
N GLY A 168 -14.16 -0.90 -5.24
CA GLY A 168 -13.73 -1.28 -3.90
C GLY A 168 -12.53 -2.22 -3.85
N LYS A 169 -11.56 -2.03 -4.75
CA LYS A 169 -10.38 -2.89 -4.83
C LYS A 169 -9.10 -2.09 -4.85
N VAL A 170 -8.07 -2.64 -4.20
CA VAL A 170 -6.72 -2.10 -4.21
C VAL A 170 -5.75 -3.17 -4.72
N ASP A 171 -4.74 -2.74 -5.46
CA ASP A 171 -3.55 -3.55 -5.71
C ASP A 171 -2.55 -3.31 -4.60
N TYR A 172 -1.75 -4.31 -4.31
CA TYR A 172 -0.74 -4.23 -3.26
C TYR A 172 0.58 -4.85 -3.67
N GLN A 173 1.63 -4.42 -3.00
CA GLN A 173 2.90 -5.12 -2.93
C GLN A 173 3.33 -5.15 -1.46
N ILE A 174 3.55 -6.35 -0.91
CA ILE A 174 3.97 -6.58 0.48
C ILE A 174 5.31 -7.29 0.43
N VAL A 175 6.36 -6.56 0.79
CA VAL A 175 7.74 -7.06 0.82
C VAL A 175 8.23 -7.10 2.26
N ALA A 176 8.70 -8.24 2.70
CA ALA A 176 9.27 -8.43 4.04
C ALA A 176 10.74 -8.03 4.11
N GLY A 177 11.32 -7.95 5.29
CA GLY A 177 12.75 -7.72 5.48
C GLY A 177 13.57 -8.91 5.00
N GLY A 178 14.74 -8.66 4.38
CA GLY A 178 15.72 -9.69 3.99
C GLY A 178 16.55 -10.21 5.16
N GLY A 179 17.12 -11.39 5.03
CA GLY A 179 18.00 -12.01 6.04
C GLY A 179 19.44 -11.52 5.99
N SER A 180 20.17 -11.67 7.09
CA SER A 180 21.62 -11.43 7.14
C SER A 180 22.40 -12.58 6.51
N GLY A 181 23.54 -12.29 5.90
CA GLY A 181 24.55 -13.29 5.54
C GLY A 181 25.32 -13.79 6.77
N GLY A 182 26.08 -14.89 6.60
CA GLY A 182 26.99 -15.39 7.63
C GLY A 182 28.30 -14.60 7.69
N ALA A 183 29.04 -14.73 8.79
CA ALA A 183 30.37 -14.13 8.98
C ALA A 183 31.33 -15.10 9.67
N ARG A 184 32.58 -15.21 9.17
CA ARG A 184 33.56 -16.18 9.67
C ARG A 184 34.94 -15.56 9.94
N PRO A 185 35.64 -15.97 11.02
CA PRO A 185 36.99 -15.45 11.30
C PRO A 185 38.08 -16.08 10.40
N GLY A 186 37.86 -17.31 9.95
CA GLY A 186 38.84 -18.04 9.12
C GLY A 186 38.73 -17.76 7.61
N THR A 187 39.58 -18.38 6.84
CA THR A 187 39.71 -18.19 5.38
C THR A 187 39.23 -19.41 4.54
N SER A 188 38.85 -20.51 5.20
CA SER A 188 38.28 -21.72 4.59
C SER A 188 36.75 -21.75 4.79
N ASP A 189 36.01 -22.48 3.98
CA ASP A 189 34.56 -22.75 4.06
C ASP A 189 33.69 -21.47 4.10
N ASN A 190 33.28 -21.00 2.98
CA ASN A 190 32.54 -19.77 2.82
C ASN A 190 31.17 -19.79 3.53
N PRO A 191 30.81 -18.79 4.37
CA PRO A 191 29.46 -18.67 4.90
C PRO A 191 28.44 -18.42 3.81
N GLY A 192 27.16 -18.75 4.06
CA GLY A 192 26.07 -18.55 3.12
C GLY A 192 25.55 -17.12 3.09
N GLY A 193 25.02 -16.68 1.96
CA GLY A 193 24.32 -15.40 1.80
C GLY A 193 22.92 -15.41 2.42
N GLY A 194 22.41 -14.24 2.84
CA GLY A 194 21.05 -14.08 3.38
C GLY A 194 19.98 -14.17 2.29
N GLY A 195 18.82 -14.74 2.58
CA GLY A 195 17.68 -14.79 1.67
C GLY A 195 16.96 -13.45 1.56
N GLY A 196 16.36 -13.14 0.40
CA GLY A 196 15.44 -12.02 0.24
C GLY A 196 14.18 -12.20 1.09
N GLY A 197 13.56 -11.10 1.51
CA GLY A 197 12.24 -11.11 2.16
C GLY A 197 11.17 -11.71 1.26
N GLY A 198 10.11 -12.24 1.83
CA GLY A 198 8.96 -12.69 1.06
C GLY A 198 8.39 -11.54 0.22
N PHE A 199 7.97 -11.87 -1.00
CA PHE A 199 7.39 -10.91 -1.95
C PHE A 199 5.99 -11.36 -2.31
N ARG A 200 4.99 -10.52 -2.05
CA ARG A 200 3.60 -10.74 -2.48
C ARG A 200 3.09 -9.50 -3.20
N GLU A 201 2.44 -9.72 -4.33
CA GLU A 201 1.92 -8.66 -5.16
C GLU A 201 0.54 -9.05 -5.72
N SER A 202 -0.31 -8.07 -5.98
CA SER A 202 -1.52 -8.25 -6.78
C SER A 202 -1.61 -7.20 -7.87
N LYS A 203 -2.19 -7.59 -9.00
CA LYS A 203 -2.61 -6.68 -10.06
C LYS A 203 -3.84 -7.23 -10.77
N CYS A 204 -4.95 -6.49 -10.69
CA CYS A 204 -6.14 -6.82 -11.47
C CYS A 204 -6.09 -6.13 -12.84
N ALA A 205 -6.12 -6.89 -13.92
CA ALA A 205 -6.02 -6.36 -15.28
C ALA A 205 -7.12 -5.35 -15.64
N THR A 206 -8.31 -5.47 -15.04
CA THR A 206 -9.48 -4.64 -15.35
C THR A 206 -9.56 -3.33 -14.56
N THR A 207 -8.87 -3.23 -13.41
CA THR A 207 -9.03 -2.08 -12.50
C THR A 207 -7.74 -1.34 -12.16
N SER A 208 -6.57 -1.89 -12.54
CA SER A 208 -5.27 -1.45 -12.02
C SER A 208 -4.45 -0.58 -12.98
N GLY A 209 -4.95 -0.34 -14.19
CA GLY A 209 -4.22 0.44 -15.21
C GLY A 209 -3.03 -0.31 -15.83
N THR A 210 -2.15 0.41 -16.49
CA THR A 210 -1.15 -0.14 -17.43
C THR A 210 0.24 -0.39 -16.83
N TRP A 211 0.43 -0.36 -15.50
CA TRP A 211 1.74 -0.64 -14.90
C TRP A 211 2.15 -2.12 -15.08
N THR A 212 3.46 -2.40 -15.11
CA THR A 212 4.00 -3.75 -15.29
C THR A 212 4.11 -4.45 -13.93
N ALA A 213 3.36 -5.52 -13.74
CA ALA A 213 3.43 -6.36 -12.55
C ALA A 213 4.62 -7.34 -12.63
N SER A 214 5.03 -7.85 -11.47
CA SER A 214 5.99 -8.94 -11.40
C SER A 214 5.38 -10.26 -11.88
N PRO A 215 6.21 -11.28 -12.22
CA PRO A 215 5.73 -12.63 -12.54
C PRO A 215 4.98 -13.32 -11.37
N LEU A 216 5.12 -12.80 -10.15
CA LEU A 216 4.52 -13.35 -8.93
C LEU A 216 3.18 -12.67 -8.57
N ALA A 217 2.69 -11.75 -9.41
CA ALA A 217 1.47 -11.02 -9.12
C ALA A 217 0.23 -11.94 -9.14
N ASN A 218 -0.55 -11.88 -8.06
CA ASN A 218 -1.89 -12.48 -8.06
C ASN A 218 -2.80 -11.64 -8.97
N PRO A 219 -3.56 -12.24 -9.89
CA PRO A 219 -4.44 -11.51 -10.80
C PRO A 219 -5.68 -10.91 -10.11
N THR A 220 -5.86 -11.13 -8.81
CA THR A 220 -7.00 -10.64 -8.03
C THR A 220 -6.56 -9.55 -7.07
N SER A 221 -7.07 -8.31 -7.25
CA SER A 221 -6.88 -7.22 -6.30
C SER A 221 -7.59 -7.49 -4.97
N GLN A 222 -7.08 -6.88 -3.89
CA GLN A 222 -7.64 -6.99 -2.56
C GLN A 222 -8.92 -6.16 -2.46
N PRO A 223 -10.07 -6.76 -2.07
CA PRO A 223 -11.26 -5.98 -1.76
C PRO A 223 -11.06 -5.19 -0.45
N VAL A 224 -11.52 -3.95 -0.43
CA VAL A 224 -11.63 -3.12 0.77
C VAL A 224 -13.09 -2.89 1.12
N SER A 225 -13.38 -2.58 2.37
CA SER A 225 -14.75 -2.34 2.82
C SER A 225 -15.37 -1.14 2.11
N ALA A 226 -16.63 -1.26 1.69
CA ALA A 226 -17.43 -0.16 1.16
C ALA A 226 -17.75 0.91 2.22
N SER A 227 -17.65 0.58 3.51
CA SER A 227 -17.71 1.51 4.63
C SER A 227 -16.30 2.02 4.98
N PRO A 228 -16.18 3.17 5.66
CA PRO A 228 -14.92 3.61 6.24
C PRO A 228 -14.27 2.50 7.07
N GLY A 229 -12.97 2.27 6.87
CA GLY A 229 -12.27 1.17 7.53
C GLY A 229 -10.78 1.43 7.63
N THR A 230 -10.16 0.82 8.64
CA THR A 230 -8.73 0.92 8.91
C THR A 230 -8.07 -0.43 8.72
N TYR A 231 -6.91 -0.43 8.07
CA TYR A 231 -6.10 -1.62 7.81
C TYR A 231 -4.71 -1.42 8.42
N PRO A 232 -4.34 -2.20 9.43
CA PRO A 232 -3.01 -2.10 10.02
C PRO A 232 -1.95 -2.56 9.01
N ILE A 233 -0.86 -1.82 8.94
CA ILE A 233 0.30 -2.09 8.10
C ILE A 233 1.49 -2.38 8.99
N VAL A 234 2.14 -3.53 8.76
CA VAL A 234 3.41 -3.88 9.39
C VAL A 234 4.49 -3.96 8.32
N VAL A 235 5.62 -3.32 8.56
CA VAL A 235 6.79 -3.38 7.68
C VAL A 235 7.94 -4.03 8.44
N GLY A 236 8.44 -5.14 7.91
CA GLY A 236 9.50 -5.93 8.53
C GLY A 236 10.86 -5.29 8.38
N ALA A 237 11.62 -5.19 9.46
CA ALA A 237 13.03 -4.82 9.41
C ALA A 237 13.87 -5.95 8.79
N GLY A 238 14.99 -5.60 8.18
CA GLY A 238 16.00 -6.56 7.76
C GLY A 238 16.69 -7.25 8.95
N GLY A 239 17.15 -8.46 8.76
CA GLY A 239 17.96 -9.19 9.77
C GLY A 239 19.27 -8.46 10.04
N ALA A 240 19.59 -8.21 11.29
CA ALA A 240 20.83 -7.55 11.67
C ALA A 240 22.06 -8.35 11.20
N GLY A 241 23.06 -7.70 10.66
CA GLY A 241 24.34 -8.27 10.32
C GLY A 241 25.02 -8.88 11.53
N VAL A 242 25.93 -9.81 11.31
CA VAL A 242 26.59 -10.55 12.39
C VAL A 242 28.10 -10.39 12.35
N SER A 243 28.71 -10.40 13.53
CA SER A 243 30.15 -10.56 13.68
C SER A 243 30.58 -12.01 13.39
N PRO A 244 31.88 -12.26 13.21
CA PRO A 244 32.39 -13.62 13.00
C PRO A 244 31.90 -14.59 14.07
N CYS A 245 31.44 -15.75 13.63
CA CYS A 245 30.80 -16.78 14.47
C CYS A 245 29.48 -16.41 15.13
N GLY A 246 28.87 -15.26 14.78
CA GLY A 246 27.54 -14.90 15.26
C GLY A 246 26.42 -15.71 14.59
N THR A 247 25.30 -15.89 15.30
CA THR A 247 24.10 -16.52 14.75
C THR A 247 23.41 -15.58 13.78
N THR A 248 23.22 -16.00 12.52
CA THR A 248 22.57 -15.20 11.50
C THR A 248 21.10 -14.91 11.81
N ASN A 249 20.66 -13.75 11.43
CA ASN A 249 19.33 -13.22 11.71
C ASN A 249 18.43 -13.26 10.49
N PRO A 250 17.23 -13.86 10.59
CA PRO A 250 16.23 -13.72 9.55
C PRO A 250 15.71 -12.27 9.52
N GLY A 251 15.12 -11.85 8.42
CA GLY A 251 14.32 -10.64 8.36
C GLY A 251 12.99 -10.81 9.08
N ASN A 252 12.32 -9.71 9.36
CA ASN A 252 10.99 -9.69 9.96
C ASN A 252 9.90 -9.68 8.87
N ALA A 253 8.71 -10.20 9.23
CA ALA A 253 7.57 -10.24 8.33
C ALA A 253 6.97 -8.85 8.10
N SER A 254 6.38 -8.65 6.91
CA SER A 254 5.49 -7.52 6.59
C SER A 254 4.06 -8.00 6.39
N SER A 255 3.08 -7.18 6.74
CA SER A 255 1.67 -7.54 6.53
C SER A 255 0.78 -6.36 6.20
N ALA A 256 -0.28 -6.64 5.42
CA ALA A 256 -1.39 -5.75 5.12
C ALA A 256 -2.62 -6.61 4.75
N PHE A 257 -3.84 -6.14 5.03
CA PHE A 257 -5.10 -6.79 4.64
C PHE A 257 -5.23 -8.26 5.11
N GLY A 258 -4.61 -8.63 6.26
CA GLY A 258 -4.57 -10.02 6.70
C GLY A 258 -3.59 -10.92 5.94
N LEU A 259 -2.87 -10.37 4.94
CA LEU A 259 -1.86 -11.07 4.17
C LEU A 259 -0.48 -10.82 4.79
N THR A 260 0.33 -11.87 4.92
CA THR A 260 1.68 -11.78 5.48
C THR A 260 2.71 -12.26 4.46
N SER A 261 3.78 -11.48 4.29
CA SER A 261 5.04 -11.90 3.65
C SER A 261 6.04 -12.23 4.74
N ALA A 262 6.66 -13.41 4.68
CA ALA A 262 7.61 -13.85 5.68
C ALA A 262 8.99 -13.22 5.48
N GLY A 263 9.72 -12.97 6.55
CA GLY A 263 11.10 -12.49 6.47
C GLY A 263 12.02 -13.45 5.73
N GLY A 264 13.08 -12.93 5.12
CA GLY A 264 14.12 -13.73 4.48
C GLY A 264 14.95 -14.55 5.47
N GLY A 265 15.35 -15.75 5.09
CA GLY A 265 16.16 -16.63 5.93
C GLY A 265 17.60 -16.14 6.12
N GLY A 266 18.16 -16.26 7.31
CA GLY A 266 19.60 -16.01 7.54
C GLY A 266 20.47 -17.06 6.86
N GLY A 267 21.62 -16.66 6.34
CA GLY A 267 22.61 -17.55 5.71
C GLY A 267 23.24 -18.52 6.71
N GLY A 268 23.72 -19.66 6.22
CA GLY A 268 24.46 -20.61 7.02
C GLY A 268 25.79 -20.04 7.50
N ASN A 269 26.14 -20.34 8.75
CA ASN A 269 27.36 -19.81 9.38
C ASN A 269 28.00 -20.85 10.30
N TYR A 270 29.14 -20.49 10.92
CA TYR A 270 29.74 -21.16 12.05
C TYR A 270 29.55 -20.32 13.28
N ASP A 271 29.06 -20.90 14.37
CA ASP A 271 29.07 -20.28 15.70
C ASP A 271 30.13 -20.89 16.59
N SER A 272 30.29 -20.35 17.79
CA SER A 272 31.23 -20.86 18.81
C SER A 272 30.92 -22.28 19.30
N CYS A 273 29.75 -22.80 19.04
CA CYS A 273 29.25 -24.11 19.47
C CYS A 273 29.11 -25.12 18.34
N GLY A 274 29.38 -24.75 17.07
CA GLY A 274 29.29 -25.63 15.89
C GLY A 274 28.71 -24.95 14.65
N SER A 275 28.04 -25.74 13.83
CA SER A 275 27.53 -25.27 12.53
C SER A 275 26.13 -24.73 12.64
N VAL A 276 25.90 -23.47 12.26
CA VAL A 276 24.56 -22.91 12.08
C VAL A 276 24.08 -23.19 10.67
N ARG A 277 23.00 -23.93 10.54
CA ARG A 277 22.35 -24.19 9.26
C ARG A 277 21.69 -22.91 8.74
N SER A 278 21.62 -22.79 7.41
CA SER A 278 20.81 -21.78 6.76
C SER A 278 19.34 -21.87 7.19
N LYS A 279 18.69 -20.70 7.36
CA LYS A 279 17.29 -20.61 7.80
C LYS A 279 16.36 -20.53 6.62
N SER A 280 15.20 -21.17 6.76
CA SER A 280 14.08 -21.00 5.84
C SER A 280 13.42 -19.63 6.05
N GLY A 281 12.68 -19.16 5.04
CA GLY A 281 11.97 -17.88 5.11
C GLY A 281 11.11 -17.63 3.89
N GLY A 282 10.73 -16.37 3.66
CA GLY A 282 10.11 -15.94 2.41
C GLY A 282 10.95 -16.38 1.23
N SER A 283 12.23 -16.01 1.22
CA SER A 283 13.29 -16.73 0.48
C SER A 283 14.30 -17.32 1.47
N GLY A 284 14.86 -18.47 1.16
CA GLY A 284 15.77 -19.19 2.04
C GLY A 284 17.20 -18.63 2.06
N GLY A 285 17.91 -18.71 3.18
CA GLY A 285 19.34 -18.40 3.26
C GLY A 285 20.19 -19.45 2.55
N GLY A 286 21.35 -19.06 1.99
CA GLY A 286 22.32 -19.95 1.37
C GLY A 286 23.01 -20.86 2.38
N ALA A 287 23.41 -22.05 1.97
CA ALA A 287 24.17 -22.97 2.81
C ALA A 287 25.59 -22.45 3.06
N ARG A 288 26.15 -22.74 4.25
CA ARG A 288 27.58 -22.56 4.50
C ARG A 288 28.41 -23.66 3.78
N GLY A 289 29.59 -23.35 3.37
CA GLY A 289 30.61 -24.32 2.98
C GLY A 289 30.96 -25.24 4.15
N GLY A 290 31.66 -26.30 3.90
CA GLY A 290 32.11 -27.29 4.89
C GLY A 290 31.17 -28.48 5.05
N GLY A 291 31.77 -29.63 5.33
CA GLY A 291 31.12 -30.96 5.43
C GLY A 291 31.33 -31.85 4.22
N SER A 292 31.50 -33.14 4.49
CA SER A 292 31.73 -34.16 3.44
C SER A 292 30.47 -34.46 2.60
N THR A 293 29.29 -33.98 3.04
CA THR A 293 28.02 -34.10 2.34
C THR A 293 27.50 -32.71 2.00
N GLY A 294 26.97 -32.51 0.79
CA GLY A 294 26.37 -31.23 0.39
C GLY A 294 25.24 -30.80 1.36
N ASN A 295 25.35 -29.58 1.91
CA ASN A 295 24.30 -28.98 2.70
C ASN A 295 23.33 -28.24 1.77
N ALA A 296 22.06 -28.47 1.92
CA ALA A 296 21.04 -27.66 1.24
C ALA A 296 20.95 -26.26 1.84
N GLY A 297 20.60 -25.28 1.02
CA GLY A 297 20.16 -23.98 1.50
C GLY A 297 18.84 -24.06 2.26
N GLY A 298 18.46 -22.97 2.93
CA GLY A 298 17.17 -22.86 3.58
C GLY A 298 16.03 -22.92 2.55
N ALA A 299 14.88 -23.46 2.93
CA ALA A 299 13.70 -23.48 2.08
C ALA A 299 13.14 -22.07 1.88
N GLY A 300 12.72 -21.76 0.66
CA GLY A 300 11.91 -20.59 0.35
C GLY A 300 10.42 -20.87 0.53
N ASN A 301 9.60 -19.87 0.31
CA ASN A 301 8.14 -19.95 0.43
C ASN A 301 7.68 -20.59 1.76
N THR A 302 8.26 -20.15 2.86
CA THR A 302 7.99 -20.69 4.20
C THR A 302 7.48 -19.55 5.12
N PRO A 303 6.21 -19.64 5.64
CA PRO A 303 5.22 -20.66 5.32
C PRO A 303 4.78 -20.63 3.85
N PRO A 304 4.23 -21.75 3.32
CA PRO A 304 3.85 -21.82 1.90
C PRO A 304 2.63 -20.94 1.60
N VAL A 305 2.72 -20.20 0.49
CA VAL A 305 1.63 -19.37 -0.06
C VAL A 305 1.58 -19.53 -1.58
N SER A 306 0.48 -19.13 -2.20
CA SER A 306 0.30 -19.08 -3.65
C SER A 306 -0.11 -17.69 -4.11
N PRO A 307 0.54 -17.10 -5.14
CA PRO A 307 1.82 -17.50 -5.72
C PRO A 307 2.95 -17.60 -4.68
N PRO A 308 4.04 -18.36 -4.93
CA PRO A 308 5.14 -18.49 -4.00
C PRO A 308 5.77 -17.13 -3.66
N GLN A 309 6.08 -16.88 -2.39
CA GLN A 309 6.64 -15.61 -1.94
C GLN A 309 8.18 -15.51 -2.05
N GLY A 310 8.85 -16.59 -2.51
CA GLY A 310 10.29 -16.63 -2.70
C GLY A 310 10.83 -18.03 -2.90
N GLN A 311 12.11 -18.11 -3.21
CA GLN A 311 12.81 -19.32 -3.64
C GLN A 311 13.82 -19.80 -2.58
N PRO A 312 14.25 -21.08 -2.63
CA PRO A 312 15.24 -21.61 -1.71
C PRO A 312 16.63 -20.97 -1.90
N GLY A 313 17.44 -21.00 -0.85
CA GLY A 313 18.87 -20.70 -0.95
C GLY A 313 19.65 -21.79 -1.66
N GLY A 314 20.81 -21.42 -2.21
CA GLY A 314 21.75 -22.35 -2.83
C GLY A 314 22.41 -23.28 -1.80
N GLY A 315 22.72 -24.49 -2.21
CA GLY A 315 23.54 -25.43 -1.45
C GLY A 315 25.03 -25.07 -1.43
N ASN A 316 25.83 -25.83 -0.69
CA ASN A 316 27.27 -25.69 -0.73
C ASN A 316 27.90 -26.68 -1.73
N SER A 317 29.18 -26.45 -2.08
CA SER A 317 30.02 -27.47 -2.73
C SER A 317 30.49 -28.48 -1.68
N PRO A 318 30.37 -29.80 -1.94
CA PRO A 318 30.91 -30.85 -1.03
C PRO A 318 32.42 -31.10 -1.16
N SER A 319 33.11 -30.44 -2.09
CA SER A 319 34.51 -30.71 -2.40
C SER A 319 35.49 -29.99 -1.46
N SER A 320 36.40 -30.72 -0.83
CA SER A 320 37.49 -30.17 0.01
C SER A 320 38.76 -29.95 -0.86
N PRO A 321 39.69 -29.03 -0.51
CA PRO A 321 39.58 -27.99 0.53
C PRO A 321 38.84 -26.76 -0.01
N ASP A 322 38.52 -25.82 0.85
CA ASP A 322 37.86 -24.52 0.49
C ASP A 322 36.49 -24.70 -0.21
N GLN A 323 35.50 -25.04 0.59
CA GLN A 323 34.16 -25.30 0.09
C GLN A 323 33.37 -23.99 -0.10
N GLY A 324 32.86 -23.78 -1.33
CA GLY A 324 31.98 -22.63 -1.61
C GLY A 324 30.65 -22.73 -0.89
N GLY A 325 30.24 -21.67 -0.22
CA GLY A 325 28.90 -21.53 0.34
C GLY A 325 27.88 -21.12 -0.72
N GLY A 326 26.59 -21.39 -0.48
CA GLY A 326 25.49 -21.01 -1.36
C GLY A 326 25.09 -19.54 -1.22
N GLY A 327 24.57 -18.95 -2.28
CA GLY A 327 23.87 -17.67 -2.23
C GLY A 327 22.48 -17.81 -1.63
N GLY A 328 21.93 -16.74 -1.06
CA GLY A 328 20.54 -16.68 -0.60
C GLY A 328 19.56 -16.73 -1.76
N GLY A 329 18.36 -17.28 -1.57
CA GLY A 329 17.28 -17.24 -2.54
C GLY A 329 16.72 -15.84 -2.72
N GLY A 330 16.22 -15.54 -3.91
CA GLY A 330 15.45 -14.33 -4.19
C GLY A 330 13.97 -14.64 -4.42
N ALA A 331 13.19 -13.62 -4.77
CA ALA A 331 11.75 -13.81 -5.00
C ALA A 331 11.46 -14.73 -6.19
N THR A 332 12.21 -14.58 -7.29
CA THR A 332 11.94 -15.30 -8.54
C THR A 332 12.96 -16.41 -8.87
N GLU A 333 14.12 -16.37 -8.24
CA GLU A 333 15.21 -17.33 -8.54
C GLU A 333 15.83 -17.87 -7.25
N ALA A 334 16.13 -19.16 -7.26
CA ALA A 334 16.89 -19.78 -6.18
C ALA A 334 18.31 -19.21 -6.09
N GLY A 335 18.88 -19.23 -4.91
CA GLY A 335 20.29 -18.93 -4.73
C GLY A 335 21.17 -19.95 -5.47
N VAL A 336 22.29 -19.51 -6.02
CA VAL A 336 23.24 -20.40 -6.72
C VAL A 336 24.02 -21.21 -5.71
N THR A 337 24.17 -22.50 -5.99
CA THR A 337 25.01 -23.39 -5.21
C THR A 337 26.48 -22.97 -5.33
N GLY A 338 27.21 -23.03 -4.21
CA GLY A 338 28.65 -22.78 -4.21
C GLY A 338 29.40 -23.79 -5.06
N SER A 339 30.52 -23.37 -5.64
CA SER A 339 31.45 -24.21 -6.38
C SER A 339 32.72 -24.47 -5.57
N PRO A 340 33.55 -25.49 -5.94
CA PRO A 340 34.82 -25.72 -5.27
C PRO A 340 35.77 -24.51 -5.37
N GLY A 341 36.61 -24.35 -4.36
CA GLY A 341 37.69 -23.36 -4.32
C GLY A 341 37.37 -22.15 -3.47
N PRO A 342 38.41 -21.37 -3.13
CA PRO A 342 38.28 -20.25 -2.17
C PRO A 342 37.41 -19.10 -2.67
N ASN A 343 37.19 -18.99 -3.96
CA ASN A 343 36.36 -18.00 -4.62
C ASN A 343 35.02 -18.58 -5.11
N GLY A 344 34.68 -19.81 -4.70
CA GLY A 344 33.53 -20.56 -5.19
C GLY A 344 32.19 -20.19 -4.56
N GLY A 345 32.02 -18.98 -4.00
CA GLY A 345 30.77 -18.54 -3.44
C GLY A 345 29.64 -18.43 -4.46
N GLY A 346 28.46 -18.94 -4.10
CA GLY A 346 27.26 -18.85 -4.92
C GLY A 346 26.69 -17.42 -4.94
N ARG A 347 26.22 -17.00 -6.10
CA ARG A 347 25.52 -15.74 -6.31
C ARG A 347 24.12 -15.76 -5.66
N GLY A 348 23.64 -14.61 -5.20
CA GLY A 348 22.24 -14.44 -4.76
C GLY A 348 21.23 -14.65 -5.88
N GLY A 349 20.08 -15.20 -5.57
CA GLY A 349 18.94 -15.36 -6.49
C GLY A 349 18.27 -14.03 -6.80
N ALA A 350 17.67 -13.92 -8.00
CA ALA A 350 17.00 -12.72 -8.46
C ALA A 350 15.74 -12.40 -7.64
N GLY A 351 15.52 -11.13 -7.39
CA GLY A 351 14.27 -10.58 -6.84
C GLY A 351 13.19 -10.48 -7.91
N ALA A 352 12.14 -9.75 -7.57
CA ALA A 352 11.02 -9.47 -8.47
C ALA A 352 10.97 -8.00 -8.81
N THR A 353 10.84 -7.66 -10.09
CA THR A 353 10.70 -6.29 -10.58
C THR A 353 9.23 -5.95 -10.78
N SER A 354 8.81 -4.82 -10.26
CA SER A 354 7.43 -4.32 -10.35
C SER A 354 7.41 -2.82 -10.62
N GLY A 355 6.44 -2.40 -11.43
CA GLY A 355 6.15 -1.01 -11.75
C GLY A 355 5.02 -0.41 -10.93
N ILE A 356 4.60 -1.02 -9.82
CA ILE A 356 3.46 -0.55 -8.99
C ILE A 356 3.58 0.92 -8.57
N THR A 357 4.79 1.44 -8.40
CA THR A 357 5.08 2.84 -8.06
C THR A 357 5.17 3.78 -9.25
N GLY A 358 4.84 3.32 -10.45
CA GLY A 358 4.97 4.09 -11.70
C GLY A 358 6.31 3.90 -12.41
N SER A 359 7.32 3.34 -11.75
CA SER A 359 8.63 3.01 -12.33
C SER A 359 9.06 1.61 -11.89
N PRO A 360 9.80 0.86 -12.73
CA PRO A 360 10.28 -0.47 -12.38
C PRO A 360 11.25 -0.43 -11.19
N VAL A 361 10.94 -1.19 -10.13
CA VAL A 361 11.81 -1.35 -8.96
C VAL A 361 11.93 -2.83 -8.61
N SER A 362 13.16 -3.31 -8.50
CA SER A 362 13.43 -4.69 -8.09
C SER A 362 13.53 -4.81 -6.57
N ARG A 363 12.96 -5.89 -6.02
CA ARG A 363 12.88 -6.16 -4.58
C ARG A 363 13.06 -7.65 -4.28
N SER A 364 13.48 -7.98 -3.08
CA SER A 364 13.62 -9.34 -2.53
C SER A 364 14.64 -10.20 -3.24
N GLY A 365 15.78 -9.65 -3.69
CA GLY A 365 16.90 -10.43 -4.17
C GLY A 365 17.72 -11.05 -3.03
N GLY A 366 18.35 -12.19 -3.27
CA GLY A 366 19.23 -12.86 -2.31
C GLY A 366 20.62 -12.24 -2.22
N GLY A 367 21.30 -12.39 -1.09
CA GLY A 367 22.70 -12.02 -0.91
C GLY A 367 23.65 -13.10 -1.43
N GLY A 368 24.84 -12.70 -1.91
CA GLY A 368 25.89 -13.62 -2.33
C GLY A 368 26.62 -14.27 -1.15
N SER A 369 27.10 -15.50 -1.32
CA SER A 369 28.16 -16.07 -0.46
C SER A 369 29.48 -15.35 -0.71
N VAL A 370 30.49 -15.60 0.09
CA VAL A 370 31.82 -14.98 -0.04
C VAL A 370 32.36 -15.15 -1.47
N CYS A 371 32.78 -14.05 -2.08
CA CYS A 371 33.13 -13.95 -3.51
C CYS A 371 31.96 -14.22 -4.47
N GLY A 372 30.76 -14.54 -3.98
CA GLY A 372 29.55 -14.63 -4.77
C GLY A 372 28.99 -13.23 -5.09
N ALA A 373 28.52 -13.06 -6.33
CA ALA A 373 27.91 -11.81 -6.76
C ALA A 373 26.60 -11.52 -6.00
N ALA A 374 26.18 -10.26 -6.00
CA ALA A 374 24.85 -9.84 -5.62
C ALA A 374 23.77 -10.52 -6.46
N SER A 375 22.50 -10.38 -6.09
CA SER A 375 21.40 -10.75 -6.97
C SER A 375 21.49 -10.00 -8.30
N PRO A 376 21.08 -10.60 -9.43
CA PRO A 376 21.20 -9.97 -10.76
C PRO A 376 20.44 -8.66 -10.88
N ASP A 377 19.41 -8.48 -10.11
CA ASP A 377 18.54 -7.31 -10.08
C ASP A 377 19.04 -6.21 -9.12
N GLY A 378 20.17 -6.44 -8.40
CA GLY A 378 20.77 -5.47 -7.48
C GLY A 378 20.00 -5.23 -6.18
N SER A 379 18.98 -6.02 -5.86
CA SER A 379 18.22 -5.85 -4.60
C SER A 379 18.86 -6.56 -3.40
N GLY A 380 19.71 -7.56 -3.61
CA GLY A 380 20.59 -8.16 -2.58
C GLY A 380 22.04 -7.69 -2.72
N THR A 381 22.92 -7.98 -1.76
CA THR A 381 24.34 -7.56 -1.81
C THR A 381 25.31 -8.72 -2.05
N ALA A 382 26.48 -8.38 -2.62
CA ALA A 382 27.57 -9.34 -2.83
C ALA A 382 28.22 -9.78 -1.52
N GLY A 383 28.79 -10.99 -1.50
CA GLY A 383 29.66 -11.44 -0.42
C GLY A 383 31.07 -10.86 -0.52
N ASN A 384 31.74 -10.72 0.61
CA ASN A 384 33.08 -10.11 0.67
C ASN A 384 34.06 -11.01 1.44
N ARG A 385 35.25 -11.19 0.89
CA ARG A 385 36.31 -12.01 1.49
C ARG A 385 37.23 -11.22 2.42
N THR A 386 37.52 -9.99 2.09
CA THR A 386 38.58 -9.16 2.71
C THR A 386 38.08 -7.94 3.45
N GLY A 387 36.78 -7.72 3.49
CA GLY A 387 36.14 -6.60 4.17
C GLY A 387 34.72 -6.93 4.64
N ASN A 388 34.13 -6.00 5.38
CA ASN A 388 32.72 -6.10 5.74
C ASN A 388 31.85 -6.08 4.48
N THR A 389 30.73 -6.78 4.51
CA THR A 389 29.73 -6.65 3.44
C THR A 389 28.83 -5.42 3.67
N SER A 390 28.37 -4.83 2.58
CA SER A 390 27.43 -3.73 2.62
C SER A 390 26.06 -4.20 3.16
N ASN A 391 25.35 -3.31 3.82
CA ASN A 391 23.94 -3.51 4.08
C ASN A 391 23.16 -3.58 2.77
N ALA A 392 22.16 -4.45 2.70
CA ALA A 392 21.21 -4.40 1.61
C ALA A 392 20.36 -3.12 1.72
N ALA A 393 19.92 -2.60 0.57
CA ALA A 393 19.19 -1.33 0.53
C ALA A 393 17.85 -1.43 1.27
N ASP A 394 17.54 -0.41 2.04
CA ASP A 394 16.24 -0.29 2.72
C ASP A 394 15.08 -0.21 1.73
N ASN A 395 13.92 -0.65 2.18
CA ASN A 395 12.66 -0.67 1.42
C ASN A 395 12.70 -1.55 0.16
N ARG A 396 13.67 -2.51 0.13
CA ARG A 396 13.80 -3.47 -0.96
C ARG A 396 13.72 -4.93 -0.50
N GLY A 397 13.84 -5.20 0.80
CA GLY A 397 13.79 -6.56 1.33
C GLY A 397 14.90 -7.48 0.84
N GLY A 398 16.02 -6.93 0.38
CA GLY A 398 17.15 -7.72 -0.12
C GLY A 398 17.92 -8.44 0.98
N GLY A 399 18.44 -9.65 0.72
CA GLY A 399 19.35 -10.35 1.62
C GLY A 399 20.76 -9.75 1.56
N SER A 400 21.51 -9.78 2.67
CA SER A 400 22.90 -9.34 2.65
C SER A 400 23.87 -10.46 2.30
N GLY A 401 25.00 -10.07 1.72
CA GLY A 401 26.11 -10.97 1.45
C GLY A 401 26.81 -11.44 2.73
N SER A 402 27.52 -12.56 2.64
CA SER A 402 28.32 -13.09 3.74
C SER A 402 29.74 -12.54 3.74
N ALA A 403 30.40 -12.53 4.90
CA ALA A 403 31.77 -12.03 5.10
C ALA A 403 32.71 -13.10 5.64
N MET A 404 34.02 -12.88 5.48
CA MET A 404 35.07 -13.78 5.92
C MET A 404 36.28 -13.01 6.49
N SER A 405 37.28 -13.73 6.97
CA SER A 405 38.57 -13.18 7.45
C SER A 405 38.40 -12.18 8.61
N GLY A 406 37.49 -12.47 9.52
CA GLY A 406 37.24 -11.63 10.70
C GLY A 406 36.32 -10.43 10.47
N ASN A 407 35.72 -10.33 9.30
CA ASN A 407 34.82 -9.23 8.92
C ASN A 407 33.35 -9.54 9.24
N ASN A 408 32.54 -8.50 9.38
CA ASN A 408 31.11 -8.58 9.65
C ASN A 408 30.28 -8.70 8.38
N SER A 409 29.20 -9.47 8.44
CA SER A 409 28.17 -9.41 7.41
C SER A 409 27.34 -8.14 7.54
N GLY A 410 26.73 -7.70 6.43
CA GLY A 410 25.80 -6.56 6.42
C GLY A 410 24.41 -6.94 6.95
N ASN A 411 23.62 -5.93 7.22
CA ASN A 411 22.19 -6.10 7.50
C ASN A 411 21.44 -6.48 6.23
N GLY A 412 20.39 -7.30 6.34
CA GLY A 412 19.36 -7.41 5.32
C GLY A 412 18.63 -6.06 5.16
N GLY A 413 18.07 -5.80 4.00
CA GLY A 413 17.27 -4.59 3.73
C GLY A 413 15.90 -4.68 4.38
N SER A 414 15.37 -3.57 4.86
CA SER A 414 13.99 -3.48 5.34
C SER A 414 12.99 -3.77 4.22
N GLY A 415 11.80 -4.23 4.58
CA GLY A 415 10.66 -4.41 3.68
C GLY A 415 9.98 -3.10 3.32
N ILE A 416 8.87 -3.22 2.59
CA ILE A 416 7.97 -2.12 2.22
C ILE A 416 6.57 -2.67 1.97
N VAL A 417 5.54 -1.89 2.26
CA VAL A 417 4.17 -2.14 1.80
C VAL A 417 3.73 -1.00 0.89
N ILE A 418 3.21 -1.35 -0.28
CA ILE A 418 2.71 -0.40 -1.27
C ILE A 418 1.28 -0.77 -1.61
N ILE A 419 0.40 0.22 -1.65
CA ILE A 419 -1.02 0.07 -1.98
C ILE A 419 -1.32 1.04 -3.12
N ARG A 420 -2.00 0.56 -4.16
CA ARG A 420 -2.36 1.34 -5.35
C ARG A 420 -3.84 1.16 -5.65
N TYR A 421 -4.54 2.25 -5.92
CA TYR A 421 -5.93 2.23 -6.35
C TYR A 421 -6.27 3.41 -7.27
N ARG A 422 -7.38 3.29 -8.00
CA ARG A 422 -7.90 4.37 -8.85
C ARG A 422 -8.61 5.42 -8.00
N PHE A 423 -8.29 6.72 -8.19
CA PHE A 423 -8.83 7.83 -7.42
C PHE A 423 -9.48 8.92 -8.28
N GLN A 424 -9.37 8.84 -9.63
CA GLN A 424 -10.03 9.73 -10.60
C GLN A 424 -10.19 9.08 -11.98
#